data_eb4f3a59efc7274df3b47b71857cfe1f
#
_entry.id   eb4f3a59efc7274df3b47b71857cfe1f
#
_cell.length_a   1.000
_cell.length_b   1.000
_cell.length_c   1.000
_cell.angle_alpha   90.00
_cell.angle_beta   90.00
_cell.angle_gamma   90.00
#
_symmetry.space_group_name_H-M   'P 1'
#
loop_
_entity.id
_entity.type
_entity.pdbx_description
1 polymer ?
#
loop_
_entity_poly.entity_id
_entity_poly.type
_entity_poly.pdbx_seq_one_letter_code
_entity_poly.pdbx_strand_id
1 'polypeptide(L)'
;MKILYASQYFPPEMGAPAARAAELSRHWAAAGHEVTVLTGFPNHPTGVVPPEYRAKFRRLIAREETNGVNVVRTWLLPFPNRKAYKRMLNYASFCASAASTGLFLSRPDVVIATSPQLLVGLSGWWLARWKRVPFVFEVRDLWPESLAAVGMGEGNSLLHRSLAKIAGFLYRHADRIVVVTPAFEDYLVKHWRVPREKISVVENGVETQLFTPEPSSGKAAALRNELASDGKFVVSYVGTMGMAHGLETILAAASQLRDTNPEIVFLMLGEGAEKERIVAQARERGLNNLRFVGQQPREKIPAYICASDVCLVLLKKTDLFKTVIPTKMLEFMSCACPVILGVDGQARAILEEARGGLVIEPENSDALVDAIRYLATNQEAARALGKNGREYVVRRLSRQQTAERYVRVLEHLLNLPERSSTKVAA
;
A
#
# COMPACT_ATOMS: atom_id res chain seq x y z
N MET A 1 7.96 23.40 -9.02
CA MET A 1 8.25 23.37 -7.57
C MET A 1 9.41 22.45 -7.29
N LYS A 2 10.18 22.74 -6.24
CA LYS A 2 11.18 21.83 -5.68
C LYS A 2 10.57 21.12 -4.48
N ILE A 3 10.40 19.81 -4.57
CA ILE A 3 9.72 18.98 -3.56
C ILE A 3 10.76 18.11 -2.85
N LEU A 4 10.87 18.20 -1.52
CA LEU A 4 11.59 17.24 -0.70
C LEU A 4 10.59 16.26 -0.08
N TYR A 5 10.65 14.99 -0.52
CA TYR A 5 9.74 13.93 -0.07
C TYR A 5 10.49 12.94 0.82
N ALA A 6 10.25 13.01 2.13
CA ALA A 6 10.84 12.11 3.12
C ALA A 6 9.95 10.86 3.29
N SER A 7 10.50 9.71 2.91
CA SER A 7 9.86 8.40 3.05
C SER A 7 10.90 7.38 3.47
N GLN A 8 10.66 6.64 4.54
CA GLN A 8 11.62 5.61 4.94
C GLN A 8 11.76 4.50 3.88
N TYR A 9 10.65 4.17 3.20
CA TYR A 9 10.57 3.09 2.22
C TYR A 9 10.55 3.64 0.81
N PHE A 10 11.43 3.10 -0.03
CA PHE A 10 11.52 3.42 -1.46
C PHE A 10 12.12 2.20 -2.21
N PRO A 11 11.79 1.96 -3.49
CA PRO A 11 12.40 0.85 -4.24
C PRO A 11 13.93 0.79 -4.10
N PRO A 12 14.53 -0.41 -4.05
CA PRO A 12 13.96 -1.71 -4.42
C PRO A 12 13.13 -2.39 -3.32
N GLU A 13 12.86 -1.74 -2.19
CA GLU A 13 11.95 -2.29 -1.19
C GLU A 13 10.55 -2.48 -1.78
N MET A 14 9.95 -3.63 -1.50
CA MET A 14 8.63 -3.98 -2.01
C MET A 14 7.55 -3.65 -0.98
N GLY A 15 6.36 -3.32 -1.48
CA GLY A 15 5.19 -3.01 -0.67
C GLY A 15 4.57 -1.65 -1.00
N ALA A 16 3.33 -1.47 -0.57
CA ALA A 16 2.53 -0.28 -0.87
C ALA A 16 3.19 1.06 -0.46
N PRO A 17 3.93 1.17 0.67
CA PRO A 17 4.63 2.40 1.00
C PRO A 17 5.70 2.80 -0.01
N ALA A 18 6.56 1.88 -0.39
CA ALA A 18 7.63 2.13 -1.36
C ALA A 18 7.06 2.42 -2.76
N ALA A 19 6.06 1.66 -3.20
CA ALA A 19 5.38 1.86 -4.47
C ALA A 19 4.75 3.26 -4.56
N ARG A 20 3.98 3.68 -3.54
CA ARG A 20 3.37 5.02 -3.53
C ARG A 20 4.41 6.13 -3.61
N ALA A 21 5.49 6.04 -2.82
CA ALA A 21 6.54 7.04 -2.83
C ALA A 21 7.20 7.16 -4.21
N ALA A 22 7.53 6.04 -4.84
CA ALA A 22 8.14 6.01 -6.16
C ALA A 22 7.21 6.49 -7.27
N GLU A 23 5.95 6.03 -7.25
CA GLU A 23 4.97 6.35 -8.28
C GLU A 23 4.58 7.83 -8.24
N LEU A 24 4.28 8.39 -7.05
CA LEU A 24 3.97 9.82 -6.92
C LEU A 24 5.16 10.69 -7.34
N SER A 25 6.36 10.41 -6.83
CA SER A 25 7.55 11.20 -7.15
C SER A 25 7.88 11.17 -8.65
N ARG A 26 7.71 10.01 -9.31
CA ARG A 26 7.87 9.88 -10.77
C ARG A 26 6.85 10.73 -11.54
N HIS A 27 5.59 10.70 -11.18
CA HIS A 27 4.55 11.51 -11.82
C HIS A 27 4.79 13.00 -11.61
N TRP A 28 5.24 13.42 -10.42
CA TRP A 28 5.59 14.81 -10.15
C TRP A 28 6.81 15.25 -10.96
N ALA A 29 7.85 14.40 -11.08
CA ALA A 29 9.00 14.68 -11.92
C ALA A 29 8.61 14.80 -13.40
N ALA A 30 7.78 13.89 -13.90
CA ALA A 30 7.25 13.93 -15.26
C ALA A 30 6.39 15.18 -15.53
N ALA A 31 5.73 15.74 -14.51
CA ALA A 31 5.01 17.02 -14.59
C ALA A 31 5.93 18.25 -14.50
N GLY A 32 7.25 18.08 -14.51
CA GLY A 32 8.25 19.16 -14.51
C GLY A 32 8.55 19.72 -13.13
N HIS A 33 8.33 18.96 -12.04
CA HIS A 33 8.77 19.34 -10.70
C HIS A 33 10.15 18.75 -10.40
N GLU A 34 10.99 19.49 -9.68
CA GLU A 34 12.26 18.99 -9.15
C GLU A 34 11.97 18.19 -7.87
N VAL A 35 12.07 16.87 -7.96
CA VAL A 35 11.72 15.99 -6.83
C VAL A 35 12.97 15.34 -6.25
N THR A 36 13.18 15.55 -4.96
CA THR A 36 14.20 14.84 -4.17
C THR A 36 13.50 13.94 -3.15
N VAL A 37 13.74 12.63 -3.23
CA VAL A 37 13.27 11.66 -2.24
C VAL A 37 14.38 11.39 -1.24
N LEU A 38 14.13 11.68 0.03
CA LEU A 38 15.03 11.34 1.15
C LEU A 38 14.54 10.05 1.80
N THR A 39 15.32 8.98 1.66
CA THR A 39 14.90 7.63 2.05
C THR A 39 16.00 6.86 2.79
N GLY A 40 15.65 5.72 3.39
CA GLY A 40 16.60 4.81 4.00
C GLY A 40 17.31 3.91 2.99
N PHE A 41 18.40 3.29 3.40
CA PHE A 41 18.94 2.14 2.67
C PHE A 41 17.96 0.97 2.76
N PRO A 42 17.76 0.20 1.67
CA PRO A 42 16.82 -0.91 1.66
C PRO A 42 17.25 -1.98 2.66
N ASN A 43 16.30 -2.43 3.49
CA ASN A 43 16.53 -3.46 4.53
C ASN A 43 15.23 -4.19 4.94
N HIS A 44 14.08 -3.71 4.50
CA HIS A 44 12.78 -4.28 4.87
C HIS A 44 12.39 -5.44 3.94
N PRO A 45 11.79 -6.53 4.46
CA PRO A 45 11.42 -6.77 5.87
C PRO A 45 12.50 -7.51 6.68
N THR A 46 13.55 -7.99 6.03
CA THR A 46 14.53 -8.94 6.58
C THR A 46 15.52 -8.29 7.57
N GLY A 47 15.69 -6.98 7.50
CA GLY A 47 16.75 -6.26 8.22
C GLY A 47 18.13 -6.47 7.59
N VAL A 48 18.21 -6.98 6.38
CA VAL A 48 19.46 -7.21 5.65
C VAL A 48 19.58 -6.21 4.51
N VAL A 49 20.65 -5.45 4.48
CA VAL A 49 20.97 -4.56 3.35
C VAL A 49 21.41 -5.43 2.17
N PRO A 50 20.75 -5.31 0.99
CA PRO A 50 21.07 -6.07 -0.21
C PRO A 50 22.55 -5.91 -0.62
N PRO A 51 23.17 -6.94 -1.22
CA PRO A 51 24.60 -6.92 -1.58
C PRO A 51 25.02 -5.69 -2.39
N GLU A 52 24.20 -5.27 -3.35
CA GLU A 52 24.43 -4.12 -4.24
C GLU A 52 24.43 -2.78 -3.50
N TYR A 53 23.85 -2.72 -2.31
CA TYR A 53 23.84 -1.51 -1.46
C TYR A 53 24.91 -1.53 -0.35
N ARG A 54 25.57 -2.64 -0.05
CA ARG A 54 26.49 -2.75 1.09
C ARG A 54 27.66 -1.77 1.02
N ALA A 55 28.26 -1.59 -0.14
CA ALA A 55 29.34 -0.63 -0.33
C ALA A 55 28.88 0.83 -0.14
N LYS A 56 27.70 1.16 -0.65
CA LYS A 56 27.08 2.48 -0.47
C LYS A 56 26.65 2.72 0.97
N PHE A 57 26.14 1.69 1.66
CA PHE A 57 25.73 1.75 3.06
C PHE A 57 26.88 2.11 4.00
N ARG A 58 28.10 1.62 3.74
CA ARG A 58 29.30 1.98 4.51
C ARG A 58 29.67 3.45 4.39
N ARG A 59 29.24 4.14 3.33
CA ARG A 59 29.45 5.58 3.14
C ARG A 59 28.37 6.44 3.81
N LEU A 60 27.42 5.83 4.51
CA LEU A 60 26.31 6.44 5.24
C LEU A 60 25.30 7.18 4.37
N ILE A 61 25.67 7.69 3.21
CA ILE A 61 24.83 8.44 2.27
C ILE A 61 25.12 7.95 0.86
N ALA A 62 24.06 7.76 0.07
CA ALA A 62 24.14 7.50 -1.37
C ALA A 62 23.17 8.41 -2.14
N ARG A 63 23.58 8.82 -3.31
CA ARG A 63 22.75 9.58 -4.26
C ARG A 63 22.55 8.75 -5.51
N GLU A 64 21.32 8.71 -5.98
CA GLU A 64 20.89 7.96 -7.16
C GLU A 64 19.89 8.84 -7.93
N GLU A 65 19.78 8.60 -9.20
CA GLU A 65 18.71 9.18 -10.02
C GLU A 65 17.90 8.05 -10.64
N THR A 66 16.58 8.12 -10.52
CA THR A 66 15.69 7.09 -11.06
C THR A 66 14.44 7.77 -11.62
N ASN A 67 14.18 7.60 -12.92
CA ASN A 67 13.00 8.16 -13.60
C ASN A 67 12.80 9.68 -13.36
N GLY A 68 13.88 10.46 -13.43
CA GLY A 68 13.87 11.92 -13.21
C GLY A 68 13.71 12.34 -11.73
N VAL A 69 13.80 11.40 -10.81
CA VAL A 69 13.73 11.65 -9.36
C VAL A 69 15.11 11.53 -8.73
N ASN A 70 15.55 12.56 -8.00
CA ASN A 70 16.76 12.50 -7.19
C ASN A 70 16.51 11.72 -5.90
N VAL A 71 17.16 10.57 -5.73
CA VAL A 71 17.01 9.72 -4.54
C VAL A 71 18.24 9.85 -3.66
N VAL A 72 18.04 10.30 -2.43
CA VAL A 72 19.09 10.40 -1.41
C VAL A 72 18.83 9.37 -0.32
N ARG A 73 19.68 8.34 -0.29
CA ARG A 73 19.59 7.30 0.74
C ARG A 73 20.48 7.67 1.91
N THR A 74 19.92 7.54 3.10
CA THR A 74 20.62 7.82 4.34
C THR A 74 20.65 6.59 5.25
N TRP A 75 21.62 6.55 6.13
CA TRP A 75 21.88 5.44 7.03
C TRP A 75 20.73 5.18 8.00
N LEU A 76 20.60 3.94 8.43
CA LEU A 76 19.71 3.48 9.48
C LEU A 76 20.24 2.19 10.10
N LEU A 77 19.74 1.81 11.28
CA LEU A 77 20.01 0.51 11.89
C LEU A 77 19.15 -0.56 11.21
N PRO A 78 19.75 -1.47 10.42
CA PRO A 78 18.99 -2.49 9.68
C PRO A 78 18.61 -3.64 10.63
N PHE A 79 17.35 -3.66 11.05
CA PHE A 79 16.82 -4.72 11.90
C PHE A 79 15.62 -5.42 11.23
N PRO A 80 15.52 -6.76 11.41
CA PRO A 80 14.34 -7.50 10.92
C PRO A 80 13.06 -7.02 11.63
N ASN A 81 11.96 -6.94 10.87
CA ASN A 81 10.67 -6.42 11.34
C ASN A 81 9.90 -7.40 12.24
N ARG A 82 10.61 -8.11 13.15
CA ARG A 82 10.03 -9.15 14.03
C ARG A 82 9.72 -8.65 15.45
N LYS A 83 10.58 -7.79 16.04
CA LYS A 83 10.45 -7.30 17.42
C LYS A 83 10.17 -5.80 17.44
N ALA A 84 9.18 -5.36 18.24
CA ALA A 84 8.74 -3.97 18.29
C ALA A 84 9.88 -2.99 18.61
N TYR A 85 10.74 -3.28 19.60
CA TYR A 85 11.83 -2.38 19.99
C TYR A 85 12.89 -2.24 18.87
N LYS A 86 13.22 -3.33 18.14
CA LYS A 86 14.16 -3.28 17.01
C LYS A 86 13.62 -2.42 15.89
N ARG A 87 12.31 -2.51 15.64
CA ARG A 87 11.62 -1.67 14.68
C ARG A 87 11.63 -0.20 15.08
N MET A 88 11.43 0.11 16.37
CA MET A 88 11.54 1.49 16.87
C MET A 88 12.95 2.04 16.74
N LEU A 89 14.00 1.24 17.00
CA LEU A 89 15.40 1.64 16.78
C LEU A 89 15.70 1.90 15.30
N ASN A 90 15.20 1.04 14.40
CA ASN A 90 15.31 1.26 12.94
C ASN A 90 14.67 2.59 12.55
N TYR A 91 13.46 2.87 13.03
CA TYR A 91 12.74 4.11 12.75
C TYR A 91 13.40 5.35 13.33
N ALA A 92 13.86 5.29 14.57
CA ALA A 92 14.55 6.41 15.22
C ALA A 92 15.88 6.74 14.56
N SER A 93 16.66 5.71 14.19
CA SER A 93 17.94 5.90 13.48
C SER A 93 17.74 6.50 12.10
N PHE A 94 16.71 6.07 11.34
CA PHE A 94 16.35 6.70 10.08
C PHE A 94 15.94 8.17 10.29
N CYS A 95 15.07 8.43 11.26
CA CYS A 95 14.63 9.80 11.58
C CYS A 95 15.82 10.73 11.84
N ALA A 96 16.78 10.31 12.69
CA ALA A 96 17.96 11.09 13.01
C ALA A 96 18.86 11.32 11.80
N SER A 97 19.13 10.27 11.02
CA SER A 97 20.00 10.38 9.84
C SER A 97 19.35 11.17 8.71
N ALA A 98 18.03 11.03 8.50
CA ALA A 98 17.29 11.83 7.53
C ALA A 98 17.27 13.32 7.91
N ALA A 99 17.04 13.63 9.19
CA ALA A 99 17.13 15.00 9.70
C ALA A 99 18.52 15.62 9.45
N SER A 100 19.59 14.88 9.76
CA SER A 100 20.97 15.35 9.56
C SER A 100 21.33 15.50 8.09
N THR A 101 21.08 14.46 7.27
CA THR A 101 21.40 14.47 5.83
C THR A 101 20.63 15.55 5.09
N GLY A 102 19.35 15.71 5.44
CA GLY A 102 18.46 16.69 4.81
C GLY A 102 18.91 18.15 4.99
N LEU A 103 19.69 18.47 6.04
CA LEU A 103 20.23 19.83 6.24
C LEU A 103 21.13 20.27 5.09
N PHE A 104 21.88 19.31 4.51
CA PHE A 104 22.85 19.56 3.43
C PHE A 104 22.24 19.48 2.01
N LEU A 105 20.93 19.18 1.91
CA LEU A 105 20.23 19.23 0.64
C LEU A 105 19.86 20.68 0.27
N SER A 106 19.68 20.94 -1.02
CA SER A 106 19.19 22.24 -1.50
C SER A 106 17.86 22.60 -0.82
N ARG A 107 17.59 23.91 -0.72
CA ARG A 107 16.33 24.39 -0.16
C ARG A 107 15.17 24.02 -1.10
N PRO A 108 14.19 23.23 -0.65
CA PRO A 108 12.97 22.94 -1.41
C PRO A 108 11.96 24.10 -1.26
N ASP A 109 10.88 24.05 -2.03
CA ASP A 109 9.71 24.90 -1.84
C ASP A 109 8.77 24.32 -0.76
N VAL A 110 8.77 23.00 -0.60
CA VAL A 110 7.94 22.26 0.38
C VAL A 110 8.62 20.98 0.83
N VAL A 111 8.43 20.62 2.10
CA VAL A 111 8.83 19.32 2.66
C VAL A 111 7.60 18.47 2.92
N ILE A 112 7.57 17.29 2.36
CA ILE A 112 6.54 16.27 2.63
C ILE A 112 7.19 15.13 3.42
N ALA A 113 6.54 14.68 4.49
CA ALA A 113 6.92 13.44 5.18
C ALA A 113 5.74 12.47 5.20
N THR A 114 5.97 11.21 4.77
CA THR A 114 4.90 10.23 4.62
C THR A 114 5.01 9.08 5.61
N SER A 115 3.89 8.78 6.32
CA SER A 115 3.75 7.54 7.08
C SER A 115 3.69 6.32 6.11
N PRO A 116 3.75 5.04 6.55
CA PRO A 116 3.28 4.53 7.84
C PRO A 116 4.24 4.73 9.02
N GLN A 117 5.46 5.07 8.79
CA GLN A 117 6.42 5.25 9.88
C GLN A 117 6.28 6.66 10.47
N LEU A 118 5.74 6.76 11.71
CA LEU A 118 5.40 8.03 12.33
C LEU A 118 6.60 8.97 12.51
N LEU A 119 7.78 8.42 12.89
CA LEU A 119 8.95 9.24 13.25
C LEU A 119 9.54 10.00 12.06
N VAL A 120 9.26 9.58 10.82
CA VAL A 120 9.67 10.33 9.62
C VAL A 120 9.04 11.74 9.61
N GLY A 121 7.86 11.89 10.21
CA GLY A 121 7.21 13.18 10.37
C GLY A 121 8.06 14.17 11.17
N LEU A 122 8.78 13.70 12.20
CA LEU A 122 9.69 14.56 13.00
C LEU A 122 10.87 15.07 12.17
N SER A 123 11.49 14.20 11.33
CA SER A 123 12.55 14.64 10.43
C SER A 123 12.04 15.62 9.38
N GLY A 124 10.85 15.38 8.82
CA GLY A 124 10.20 16.31 7.88
C GLY A 124 9.89 17.66 8.49
N TRP A 125 9.27 17.67 9.68
CA TRP A 125 9.00 18.89 10.44
C TRP A 125 10.28 19.67 10.75
N TRP A 126 11.32 18.97 11.25
CA TRP A 126 12.62 19.58 11.55
C TRP A 126 13.25 20.23 10.32
N LEU A 127 13.28 19.52 9.18
CA LEU A 127 13.83 20.02 7.94
C LEU A 127 13.05 21.21 7.40
N ALA A 128 11.73 21.17 7.41
CA ALA A 128 10.88 22.28 6.99
C ALA A 128 11.11 23.52 7.85
N ARG A 129 11.21 23.35 9.16
CA ARG A 129 11.47 24.43 10.12
C ARG A 129 12.84 25.07 9.90
N TRP A 130 13.88 24.23 9.70
CA TRP A 130 15.24 24.68 9.43
C TRP A 130 15.36 25.42 8.11
N LYS A 131 14.75 24.89 7.07
CA LYS A 131 14.77 25.48 5.71
C LYS A 131 13.74 26.60 5.53
N ARG A 132 12.90 26.87 6.53
CA ARG A 132 11.83 27.88 6.50
C ARG A 132 10.90 27.74 5.30
N VAL A 133 10.33 26.54 5.17
CA VAL A 133 9.39 26.17 4.11
C VAL A 133 8.20 25.42 4.71
N PRO A 134 7.05 25.38 4.03
CA PRO A 134 5.88 24.63 4.51
C PRO A 134 6.17 23.14 4.71
N PHE A 135 5.52 22.56 5.72
CA PHE A 135 5.55 21.16 6.08
C PHE A 135 4.21 20.48 5.80
N VAL A 136 4.23 19.46 4.95
CA VAL A 136 3.10 18.58 4.66
C VAL A 136 3.30 17.25 5.34
N PHE A 137 2.37 16.84 6.18
CA PHE A 137 2.40 15.51 6.80
C PHE A 137 1.39 14.59 6.11
N GLU A 138 1.87 13.58 5.40
CA GLU A 138 1.03 12.59 4.73
C GLU A 138 0.76 11.41 5.68
N VAL A 139 -0.51 11.27 6.08
CA VAL A 139 -0.99 10.26 7.02
C VAL A 139 -1.65 9.12 6.25
N ARG A 140 -0.99 7.96 6.21
CA ARG A 140 -1.45 6.77 5.50
C ARG A 140 -1.88 5.65 6.43
N ASP A 141 -1.49 5.75 7.70
CA ASP A 141 -1.92 4.91 8.80
C ASP A 141 -2.17 5.77 10.04
N LEU A 142 -3.23 5.48 10.76
CA LEU A 142 -3.56 6.17 12.00
C LEU A 142 -2.72 5.59 13.15
N TRP A 143 -1.66 6.29 13.53
CA TRP A 143 -0.81 5.95 14.66
C TRP A 143 -1.22 6.76 15.90
N PRO A 144 -1.25 6.13 17.09
CA PRO A 144 -0.78 4.75 17.42
C PRO A 144 -1.85 3.65 17.25
N GLU A 145 -3.04 3.96 16.81
CA GLU A 145 -4.21 3.07 16.75
C GLU A 145 -3.95 1.82 15.88
N SER A 146 -3.22 2.00 14.78
CA SER A 146 -2.84 0.90 13.87
C SER A 146 -2.02 -0.20 14.56
N LEU A 147 -1.25 0.12 15.59
CA LEU A 147 -0.48 -0.88 16.34
C LEU A 147 -1.39 -1.77 17.20
N ALA A 148 -2.39 -1.17 17.84
CA ALA A 148 -3.36 -1.90 18.66
C ALA A 148 -4.22 -2.83 17.81
N ALA A 149 -4.63 -2.41 16.62
CA ALA A 149 -5.45 -3.20 15.71
C ALA A 149 -4.76 -4.48 15.20
N VAL A 150 -3.43 -4.52 15.17
CA VAL A 150 -2.67 -5.72 14.81
C VAL A 150 -2.16 -6.50 16.03
N GLY A 151 -2.68 -6.20 17.24
CA GLY A 151 -2.30 -6.90 18.46
C GLY A 151 -0.88 -6.58 18.97
N MET A 152 -0.30 -5.49 18.52
CA MET A 152 1.07 -5.08 18.87
C MET A 152 1.06 -3.97 19.91
N GLY A 153 0.69 -4.31 21.15
CA GLY A 153 0.71 -3.42 22.31
C GLY A 153 -0.67 -3.18 22.90
N GLU A 154 -0.72 -3.09 24.22
CA GLU A 154 -1.91 -2.63 24.94
C GLU A 154 -2.07 -1.12 24.72
N GLY A 155 -3.31 -0.66 24.44
CA GLY A 155 -3.63 0.74 24.14
C GLY A 155 -3.24 1.78 25.20
N ASN A 156 -2.72 1.33 26.36
CA ASN A 156 -2.29 2.18 27.48
C ASN A 156 -0.78 2.09 27.79
N SER A 157 0.04 1.43 26.97
CA SER A 157 1.47 1.33 27.23
C SER A 157 2.17 2.71 27.13
N LEU A 158 3.33 2.87 27.80
CA LEU A 158 4.15 4.08 27.71
C LEU A 158 4.53 4.39 26.27
N LEU A 159 4.78 3.35 25.47
CA LEU A 159 5.05 3.49 24.04
C LEU A 159 3.85 4.11 23.30
N HIS A 160 2.65 3.60 23.53
CA HIS A 160 1.43 4.12 22.92
C HIS A 160 1.23 5.62 23.25
N ARG A 161 1.37 5.99 24.54
CA ARG A 161 1.27 7.40 24.98
C ARG A 161 2.32 8.29 24.34
N SER A 162 3.56 7.80 24.20
CA SER A 162 4.64 8.56 23.55
C SER A 162 4.38 8.76 22.07
N LEU A 163 3.94 7.73 21.37
CA LEU A 163 3.58 7.81 19.96
C LEU A 163 2.37 8.73 19.74
N ALA A 164 1.37 8.69 20.64
CA ALA A 164 0.23 9.60 20.59
C ALA A 164 0.67 11.08 20.76
N LYS A 165 1.60 11.36 21.68
CA LYS A 165 2.16 12.72 21.83
C LYS A 165 2.88 13.18 20.56
N ILE A 166 3.66 12.29 19.93
CA ILE A 166 4.35 12.60 18.66
C ILE A 166 3.33 12.84 17.54
N ALA A 167 2.31 11.99 17.38
CA ALA A 167 1.28 12.17 16.39
C ALA A 167 0.54 13.51 16.57
N GLY A 168 0.09 13.81 17.80
CA GLY A 168 -0.56 15.09 18.13
C GLY A 168 0.36 16.31 17.91
N PHE A 169 1.66 16.16 18.15
CA PHE A 169 2.64 17.20 17.82
C PHE A 169 2.69 17.44 16.30
N LEU A 170 2.81 16.38 15.50
CA LEU A 170 2.90 16.49 14.05
C LEU A 170 1.60 17.06 13.45
N TYR A 171 0.43 16.61 13.91
CA TYR A 171 -0.85 17.15 13.45
C TYR A 171 -1.01 18.64 13.74
N ARG A 172 -0.51 19.12 14.90
CA ARG A 172 -0.54 20.54 15.22
C ARG A 172 0.41 21.39 14.38
N HIS A 173 1.62 20.88 14.10
CA HIS A 173 2.69 21.64 13.48
C HIS A 173 2.83 21.46 11.97
N ALA A 174 2.08 20.55 11.34
CA ALA A 174 2.00 20.50 9.89
C ALA A 174 1.24 21.73 9.36
N ASP A 175 1.67 22.30 8.26
CA ASP A 175 0.93 23.37 7.57
C ASP A 175 -0.25 22.79 6.78
N ARG A 176 -0.09 21.57 6.27
CA ARG A 176 -1.14 20.79 5.63
C ARG A 176 -0.99 19.33 6.02
N ILE A 177 -2.12 18.65 6.22
CA ILE A 177 -2.18 17.20 6.41
C ILE A 177 -2.83 16.58 5.18
N VAL A 178 -2.17 15.60 4.58
CA VAL A 178 -2.74 14.83 3.48
C VAL A 178 -3.11 13.44 4.01
N VAL A 179 -4.36 13.05 3.85
CA VAL A 179 -4.87 11.73 4.25
C VAL A 179 -5.27 10.93 3.02
N VAL A 180 -5.33 9.60 3.17
CA VAL A 180 -5.60 8.68 2.04
C VAL A 180 -7.06 8.22 1.95
N THR A 181 -7.90 8.60 2.92
CA THR A 181 -9.34 8.31 2.89
C THR A 181 -10.15 9.42 3.57
N PRO A 182 -11.42 9.65 3.17
CA PRO A 182 -12.33 10.55 3.90
C PRO A 182 -12.52 10.13 5.37
N ALA A 183 -12.53 8.83 5.65
CA ALA A 183 -12.64 8.34 7.03
C ALA A 183 -11.45 8.75 7.92
N PHE A 184 -10.25 8.89 7.35
CA PHE A 184 -9.10 9.42 8.09
C PHE A 184 -9.25 10.90 8.38
N GLU A 185 -9.82 11.69 7.44
CA GLU A 185 -10.15 13.09 7.69
C GLU A 185 -11.12 13.22 8.88
N ASP A 186 -12.25 12.48 8.84
CA ASP A 186 -13.24 12.50 9.90
C ASP A 186 -12.66 12.04 11.25
N TYR A 187 -11.78 11.02 11.21
CA TYR A 187 -11.09 10.56 12.41
C TYR A 187 -10.19 11.64 13.02
N LEU A 188 -9.38 12.31 12.21
CA LEU A 188 -8.49 13.38 12.68
C LEU A 188 -9.28 14.58 13.24
N VAL A 189 -10.37 14.96 12.59
CA VAL A 189 -11.25 16.02 13.09
C VAL A 189 -11.89 15.64 14.42
N LYS A 190 -12.47 14.43 14.52
CA LYS A 190 -13.21 13.98 15.69
C LYS A 190 -12.33 13.69 16.90
N HIS A 191 -11.24 12.95 16.70
CA HIS A 191 -10.42 12.44 17.81
C HIS A 191 -9.21 13.31 18.13
N TRP A 192 -8.65 13.99 17.13
CA TRP A 192 -7.46 14.82 17.30
C TRP A 192 -7.77 16.33 17.24
N ARG A 193 -9.03 16.71 16.97
CA ARG A 193 -9.49 18.10 16.84
C ARG A 193 -8.66 18.90 15.81
N VAL A 194 -8.23 18.22 14.75
CA VAL A 194 -7.55 18.89 13.63
C VAL A 194 -8.58 19.67 12.83
N PRO A 195 -8.35 20.96 12.54
CA PRO A 195 -9.25 21.75 11.70
C PRO A 195 -9.39 21.12 10.31
N ARG A 196 -10.64 20.99 9.82
CA ARG A 196 -10.93 20.32 8.53
C ARG A 196 -10.23 21.01 7.35
N GLU A 197 -10.14 22.33 7.38
CA GLU A 197 -9.46 23.15 6.38
C GLU A 197 -7.95 22.87 6.28
N LYS A 198 -7.37 22.26 7.31
CA LYS A 198 -5.96 21.83 7.32
C LYS A 198 -5.74 20.47 6.67
N ILE A 199 -6.81 19.72 6.40
CA ILE A 199 -6.76 18.37 5.87
C ILE A 199 -7.11 18.38 4.38
N SER A 200 -6.44 17.56 3.60
CA SER A 200 -6.77 17.29 2.21
C SER A 200 -6.79 15.78 1.98
N VAL A 201 -7.83 15.28 1.30
CA VAL A 201 -7.92 13.87 0.96
C VAL A 201 -7.29 13.65 -0.42
N VAL A 202 -6.23 12.84 -0.45
CA VAL A 202 -5.60 12.35 -1.69
C VAL A 202 -5.49 10.84 -1.60
N GLU A 203 -6.47 10.17 -2.16
CA GLU A 203 -6.65 8.73 -2.06
C GLU A 203 -5.47 7.95 -2.65
N ASN A 204 -5.38 6.68 -2.27
CA ASN A 204 -4.49 5.76 -2.95
C ASN A 204 -4.95 5.59 -4.40
N GLY A 205 -3.98 5.57 -5.31
CA GLY A 205 -4.22 5.23 -6.71
C GLY A 205 -3.46 3.97 -7.12
N VAL A 206 -3.66 3.54 -8.34
CA VAL A 206 -2.95 2.43 -8.96
C VAL A 206 -2.28 2.86 -10.26
N GLU A 207 -1.14 2.26 -10.56
CA GLU A 207 -0.43 2.45 -11.82
C GLU A 207 -1.12 1.65 -12.93
N THR A 208 -2.09 2.28 -13.61
CA THR A 208 -2.94 1.61 -14.59
C THR A 208 -2.23 1.17 -15.87
N GLN A 209 -1.03 1.68 -16.11
CA GLN A 209 -0.17 1.23 -17.20
C GLN A 209 0.58 -0.06 -16.85
N LEU A 210 0.94 -0.25 -15.58
CA LEU A 210 1.56 -1.47 -15.10
C LEU A 210 0.49 -2.54 -14.83
N PHE A 211 -0.56 -2.16 -14.10
CA PHE A 211 -1.69 -3.04 -13.78
C PHE A 211 -2.77 -2.90 -14.86
N THR A 212 -2.57 -3.63 -15.94
CA THR A 212 -3.48 -3.63 -17.10
C THR A 212 -3.88 -5.06 -17.44
N PRO A 213 -5.10 -5.29 -17.95
CA PRO A 213 -5.47 -6.60 -18.46
C PRO A 213 -4.47 -7.06 -19.52
N GLU A 214 -3.94 -8.26 -19.36
CA GLU A 214 -3.03 -8.83 -20.33
C GLU A 214 -3.84 -9.52 -21.44
N PRO A 215 -3.48 -9.36 -22.73
CA PRO A 215 -4.05 -10.14 -23.79
C PRO A 215 -3.86 -11.65 -23.53
N SER A 216 -4.85 -12.45 -23.86
CA SER A 216 -4.95 -13.88 -23.58
C SER A 216 -3.80 -14.77 -24.12
N SER A 217 -2.90 -14.20 -24.92
CA SER A 217 -1.74 -14.89 -25.52
C SER A 217 -0.42 -14.70 -24.80
N GLY A 218 -0.42 -14.08 -23.61
CA GLY A 218 0.79 -13.62 -22.96
C GLY A 218 1.24 -14.45 -21.75
N LYS A 219 2.00 -13.79 -20.88
CA LYS A 219 2.59 -14.35 -19.66
C LYS A 219 1.55 -14.93 -18.69
N ALA A 220 0.35 -14.33 -18.65
CA ALA A 220 -0.73 -14.77 -17.78
C ALA A 220 -1.22 -16.18 -18.18
N ALA A 221 -1.37 -16.46 -19.48
CA ALA A 221 -1.79 -17.77 -19.97
C ALA A 221 -0.75 -18.86 -19.66
N ALA A 222 0.54 -18.58 -19.91
CA ALA A 222 1.63 -19.49 -19.57
C ALA A 222 1.67 -19.77 -18.06
N LEU A 223 1.52 -18.73 -17.24
CA LEU A 223 1.51 -18.84 -15.80
C LEU A 223 0.29 -19.62 -15.29
N ARG A 224 -0.88 -19.44 -15.90
CA ARG A 224 -2.09 -20.20 -15.58
C ARG A 224 -1.89 -21.69 -15.81
N ASN A 225 -1.31 -22.08 -16.95
CA ASN A 225 -1.01 -23.48 -17.26
C ASN A 225 -0.01 -24.09 -16.28
N GLU A 226 1.01 -23.33 -15.85
CA GLU A 226 1.98 -23.77 -14.84
C GLU A 226 1.34 -23.97 -13.46
N LEU A 227 0.51 -23.03 -13.03
CA LEU A 227 -0.01 -22.96 -11.68
C LEU A 227 -1.31 -23.74 -11.46
N ALA A 228 -2.19 -23.82 -12.42
CA ALA A 228 -3.56 -24.26 -12.20
C ALA A 228 -3.98 -25.49 -13.02
N SER A 229 -3.28 -25.88 -14.07
CA SER A 229 -3.74 -26.83 -15.08
C SER A 229 -4.96 -26.32 -15.88
N ASP A 230 -5.18 -26.80 -17.07
CA ASP A 230 -6.29 -26.36 -17.91
C ASP A 230 -7.65 -26.64 -17.26
N GLY A 231 -8.56 -25.67 -17.36
CA GLY A 231 -9.95 -25.78 -16.91
C GLY A 231 -10.21 -25.52 -15.43
N LYS A 232 -9.20 -25.20 -14.62
CA LYS A 232 -9.40 -24.86 -13.19
C LYS A 232 -9.86 -23.41 -13.02
N PHE A 233 -10.70 -23.18 -12.01
CA PHE A 233 -11.09 -21.84 -11.56
C PHE A 233 -10.10 -21.37 -10.49
N VAL A 234 -9.37 -20.28 -10.77
CA VAL A 234 -8.26 -19.79 -9.95
C VAL A 234 -8.71 -18.65 -9.04
N VAL A 235 -8.71 -18.90 -7.75
CA VAL A 235 -8.99 -17.93 -6.68
C VAL A 235 -7.67 -17.48 -6.08
N SER A 236 -7.30 -16.20 -6.23
CA SER A 236 -5.98 -15.74 -5.81
C SER A 236 -6.02 -14.77 -4.63
N TYR A 237 -5.14 -14.99 -3.68
CA TYR A 237 -4.72 -14.01 -2.70
C TYR A 237 -3.33 -13.51 -3.07
N VAL A 238 -3.20 -12.22 -3.40
CA VAL A 238 -1.93 -11.60 -3.78
C VAL A 238 -1.60 -10.48 -2.79
N GLY A 239 -0.49 -10.60 -2.08
CA GLY A 239 -0.03 -9.57 -1.15
C GLY A 239 0.60 -10.09 0.12
N THR A 240 0.81 -9.21 1.10
CA THR A 240 1.40 -9.54 2.39
C THR A 240 0.55 -10.53 3.17
N MET A 241 1.15 -11.62 3.65
CA MET A 241 0.51 -12.58 4.55
C MET A 241 0.73 -12.16 6.00
N GLY A 242 0.01 -11.12 6.41
CA GLY A 242 0.15 -10.51 7.75
C GLY A 242 -1.05 -10.78 8.65
N MET A 243 -0.90 -10.48 9.94
CA MET A 243 -1.87 -10.73 11.00
C MET A 243 -3.24 -10.05 10.77
N ALA A 244 -3.27 -8.97 10.00
CA ALA A 244 -4.48 -8.21 9.70
C ALA A 244 -5.40 -8.86 8.65
N HIS A 245 -4.93 -9.88 7.92
CA HIS A 245 -5.55 -10.29 6.66
C HIS A 245 -6.55 -11.45 6.76
N GLY A 246 -6.81 -11.99 7.97
CA GLY A 246 -7.82 -13.04 8.18
C GLY A 246 -7.65 -14.26 7.26
N LEU A 247 -6.40 -14.73 7.08
CA LEU A 247 -6.07 -15.79 6.10
C LEU A 247 -6.69 -17.15 6.44
N GLU A 248 -7.09 -17.36 7.69
CA GLU A 248 -7.85 -18.53 8.14
C GLU A 248 -9.16 -18.71 7.38
N THR A 249 -9.79 -17.62 6.98
CA THR A 249 -11.02 -17.65 6.16
C THR A 249 -10.76 -18.35 4.82
N ILE A 250 -9.57 -18.14 4.22
CA ILE A 250 -9.17 -18.83 2.98
C ILE A 250 -8.96 -20.32 3.24
N LEU A 251 -8.29 -20.70 4.35
CA LEU A 251 -8.09 -22.12 4.68
C LEU A 251 -9.42 -22.84 4.92
N ALA A 252 -10.35 -22.19 5.59
CA ALA A 252 -11.69 -22.75 5.86
C ALA A 252 -12.47 -22.93 4.53
N ALA A 253 -12.48 -21.92 3.66
CA ALA A 253 -13.11 -22.02 2.35
C ALA A 253 -12.45 -23.09 1.45
N ALA A 254 -11.11 -23.16 1.42
CA ALA A 254 -10.38 -24.17 0.68
C ALA A 254 -10.69 -25.61 1.17
N SER A 255 -10.87 -25.78 2.49
CA SER A 255 -11.27 -27.07 3.08
C SER A 255 -12.66 -27.48 2.64
N GLN A 256 -13.63 -26.57 2.61
CA GLN A 256 -15.01 -26.84 2.19
C GLN A 256 -15.10 -27.15 0.67
N LEU A 257 -14.28 -26.48 -0.14
CA LEU A 257 -14.31 -26.62 -1.60
C LEU A 257 -13.47 -27.77 -2.13
N ARG A 258 -12.53 -28.32 -1.34
CA ARG A 258 -11.60 -29.37 -1.78
C ARG A 258 -12.30 -30.57 -2.39
N ASP A 259 -13.32 -31.07 -1.71
CA ASP A 259 -13.99 -32.31 -2.09
C ASP A 259 -15.28 -32.07 -2.90
N THR A 260 -15.87 -30.88 -2.77
CA THR A 260 -17.15 -30.51 -3.42
C THR A 260 -16.96 -29.82 -4.78
N ASN A 261 -15.87 -29.11 -4.94
CA ASN A 261 -15.55 -28.32 -6.15
C ASN A 261 -14.07 -28.48 -6.53
N PRO A 262 -13.63 -29.66 -6.97
CA PRO A 262 -12.22 -29.95 -7.24
C PRO A 262 -11.62 -29.15 -8.40
N GLU A 263 -12.47 -28.48 -9.21
CA GLU A 263 -12.06 -27.54 -10.25
C GLU A 263 -11.58 -26.21 -9.67
N ILE A 264 -11.87 -25.88 -8.39
CA ILE A 264 -11.48 -24.61 -7.75
C ILE A 264 -10.12 -24.78 -7.07
N VAL A 265 -9.16 -23.94 -7.43
CA VAL A 265 -7.83 -23.90 -6.83
C VAL A 265 -7.52 -22.53 -6.26
N PHE A 266 -6.83 -22.52 -5.13
CA PHE A 266 -6.40 -21.30 -4.47
C PHE A 266 -4.91 -21.05 -4.72
N LEU A 267 -4.57 -19.80 -5.07
CA LEU A 267 -3.21 -19.33 -5.23
C LEU A 267 -2.90 -18.30 -4.16
N MET A 268 -1.94 -18.59 -3.28
CA MET A 268 -1.48 -17.72 -2.22
C MET A 268 -0.11 -17.16 -2.59
N LEU A 269 -0.06 -15.90 -3.06
CA LEU A 269 1.17 -15.25 -3.51
C LEU A 269 1.60 -14.16 -2.53
N GLY A 270 2.81 -14.27 -1.99
CA GLY A 270 3.41 -13.27 -1.13
C GLY A 270 4.23 -13.83 0.01
N GLU A 271 4.63 -12.91 0.90
CA GLU A 271 5.37 -13.18 2.13
C GLU A 271 4.73 -12.46 3.31
N GLY A 272 5.08 -12.85 4.53
CA GLY A 272 4.62 -12.18 5.74
C GLY A 272 4.71 -13.03 6.99
N ALA A 273 4.41 -12.42 8.12
CA ALA A 273 4.57 -13.04 9.44
C ALA A 273 3.70 -14.30 9.65
N GLU A 274 2.58 -14.41 8.94
CA GLU A 274 1.64 -15.52 9.06
C GLU A 274 1.89 -16.66 8.07
N LYS A 275 2.77 -16.47 7.08
CA LYS A 275 2.96 -17.44 5.98
C LYS A 275 3.31 -18.83 6.50
N GLU A 276 4.34 -18.95 7.36
CA GLU A 276 4.78 -20.25 7.89
C GLU A 276 3.65 -20.99 8.60
N ARG A 277 2.87 -20.26 9.43
CA ARG A 277 1.72 -20.81 10.15
C ARG A 277 0.61 -21.26 9.21
N ILE A 278 0.26 -20.47 8.20
CA ILE A 278 -0.78 -20.78 7.21
C ILE A 278 -0.37 -21.99 6.34
N VAL A 279 0.89 -22.06 5.93
CA VAL A 279 1.43 -23.24 5.19
C VAL A 279 1.37 -24.50 6.04
N ALA A 280 1.75 -24.44 7.33
CA ALA A 280 1.68 -25.57 8.24
C ALA A 280 0.23 -26.06 8.41
N GLN A 281 -0.72 -25.18 8.66
CA GLN A 281 -2.14 -25.50 8.79
C GLN A 281 -2.74 -26.08 7.50
N ALA A 282 -2.35 -25.56 6.33
CA ALA A 282 -2.79 -26.09 5.06
C ALA A 282 -2.33 -27.54 4.85
N ARG A 283 -1.09 -27.85 5.22
CA ARG A 283 -0.53 -29.23 5.17
C ARG A 283 -1.22 -30.16 6.15
N GLU A 284 -1.42 -29.72 7.38
CA GLU A 284 -2.12 -30.50 8.44
C GLU A 284 -3.53 -30.89 8.00
N ARG A 285 -4.26 -29.95 7.33
CA ARG A 285 -5.61 -30.18 6.82
C ARG A 285 -5.64 -30.92 5.47
N GLY A 286 -4.50 -31.23 4.86
CA GLY A 286 -4.42 -31.91 3.55
C GLY A 286 -5.00 -31.08 2.40
N LEU A 287 -4.84 -29.76 2.41
CA LEU A 287 -5.39 -28.86 1.37
C LEU A 287 -4.53 -28.90 0.11
N ASN A 288 -4.79 -29.87 -0.76
CA ASN A 288 -4.12 -30.05 -2.05
C ASN A 288 -4.60 -29.06 -3.13
N ASN A 289 -5.76 -28.43 -2.93
CA ASN A 289 -6.32 -27.36 -3.77
C ASN A 289 -5.75 -25.97 -3.47
N LEU A 290 -4.71 -25.85 -2.62
CA LEU A 290 -4.10 -24.59 -2.20
C LEU A 290 -2.61 -24.59 -2.52
N ARG A 291 -2.16 -23.61 -3.30
CA ARG A 291 -0.77 -23.45 -3.76
C ARG A 291 -0.16 -22.18 -3.20
N PHE A 292 1.08 -22.29 -2.72
CA PHE A 292 1.84 -21.15 -2.19
C PHE A 292 2.95 -20.75 -3.16
N VAL A 293 2.96 -19.47 -3.52
CA VAL A 293 4.02 -18.84 -4.31
C VAL A 293 4.69 -17.78 -3.44
N GLY A 294 6.01 -17.75 -3.43
CA GLY A 294 6.78 -16.75 -2.71
C GLY A 294 6.58 -15.33 -3.26
N GLN A 295 7.26 -14.38 -2.63
CA GLN A 295 7.26 -13.00 -3.08
C GLN A 295 7.78 -12.90 -4.52
N GLN A 296 7.10 -12.13 -5.34
CA GLN A 296 7.45 -11.86 -6.73
C GLN A 296 7.79 -10.37 -6.94
N PRO A 297 8.65 -10.05 -7.91
CA PRO A 297 8.88 -8.66 -8.33
C PRO A 297 7.56 -7.99 -8.74
N ARG A 298 7.45 -6.68 -8.46
CA ARG A 298 6.21 -5.91 -8.69
C ARG A 298 5.74 -5.99 -10.16
N GLU A 299 6.69 -6.03 -11.10
CA GLU A 299 6.43 -6.08 -12.54
C GLU A 299 5.81 -7.41 -12.99
N LYS A 300 5.95 -8.46 -12.18
CA LYS A 300 5.34 -9.77 -12.44
C LYS A 300 3.94 -9.92 -11.85
N ILE A 301 3.57 -9.09 -10.87
CA ILE A 301 2.29 -9.18 -10.17
C ILE A 301 1.09 -9.10 -11.11
N PRO A 302 1.05 -8.19 -12.11
CA PRO A 302 -0.07 -8.14 -13.05
C PRO A 302 -0.36 -9.47 -13.76
N ALA A 303 0.69 -10.21 -14.16
CA ALA A 303 0.50 -11.51 -14.81
C ALA A 303 -0.18 -12.55 -13.89
N TYR A 304 0.15 -12.56 -12.58
CA TYR A 304 -0.52 -13.42 -11.60
C TYR A 304 -1.99 -13.02 -11.40
N ILE A 305 -2.28 -11.72 -11.37
CA ILE A 305 -3.65 -11.21 -11.25
C ILE A 305 -4.46 -11.60 -12.51
N CYS A 306 -3.89 -11.39 -13.69
CA CYS A 306 -4.55 -11.74 -14.97
C CYS A 306 -4.67 -13.27 -15.20
N ALA A 307 -3.84 -14.08 -14.53
CA ALA A 307 -3.97 -15.54 -14.53
C ALA A 307 -5.09 -16.04 -13.58
N SER A 308 -5.69 -15.16 -12.79
CA SER A 308 -6.73 -15.48 -11.80
C SER A 308 -8.14 -15.19 -12.35
N ASP A 309 -9.12 -15.99 -11.94
CA ASP A 309 -10.53 -15.75 -12.24
C ASP A 309 -11.17 -14.79 -11.25
N VAL A 310 -10.64 -14.75 -10.00
CA VAL A 310 -11.06 -13.83 -8.94
C VAL A 310 -9.92 -13.60 -7.96
N CYS A 311 -9.82 -12.38 -7.45
CA CYS A 311 -8.85 -12.02 -6.42
C CYS A 311 -9.52 -11.68 -5.08
N LEU A 312 -8.90 -12.11 -3.98
CA LEU A 312 -9.41 -11.93 -2.62
C LEU A 312 -8.78 -10.72 -1.93
N VAL A 313 -9.62 -9.89 -1.33
CA VAL A 313 -9.21 -8.81 -0.44
C VAL A 313 -9.90 -9.02 0.91
N LEU A 314 -9.17 -9.55 1.86
CA LEU A 314 -9.69 -9.88 3.19
C LEU A 314 -8.93 -9.12 4.26
N LEU A 315 -9.66 -8.64 5.29
CA LEU A 315 -9.14 -8.11 6.53
C LEU A 315 -9.97 -8.64 7.71
N LYS A 316 -9.36 -8.65 8.89
CA LYS A 316 -10.07 -8.98 10.13
C LYS A 316 -11.16 -7.97 10.42
N LYS A 317 -12.20 -8.40 11.12
CA LYS A 317 -13.33 -7.55 11.50
C LYS A 317 -12.94 -6.59 12.64
N THR A 318 -12.56 -5.36 12.28
CA THR A 318 -12.25 -4.28 13.23
C THR A 318 -12.74 -2.94 12.69
N ASP A 319 -13.09 -2.01 13.59
CA ASP A 319 -13.53 -0.67 13.18
C ASP A 319 -12.43 0.13 12.46
N LEU A 320 -11.16 -0.09 12.82
CA LEU A 320 -10.05 0.55 12.14
C LEU A 320 -9.99 0.16 10.66
N PHE A 321 -10.21 -1.12 10.35
CA PHE A 321 -10.13 -1.57 8.95
C PHE A 321 -11.30 -1.09 8.08
N LYS A 322 -12.37 -0.59 8.66
CA LYS A 322 -13.43 0.12 7.92
C LYS A 322 -12.95 1.45 7.32
N THR A 323 -11.87 2.00 7.82
CA THR A 323 -11.34 3.30 7.40
C THR A 323 -10.31 3.22 6.28
N VAL A 324 -9.84 2.02 5.92
CA VAL A 324 -8.75 1.82 4.96
C VAL A 324 -9.26 1.43 3.57
N ILE A 325 -8.46 1.77 2.56
CA ILE A 325 -8.62 1.30 1.18
C ILE A 325 -7.39 0.45 0.83
N PRO A 326 -7.50 -0.89 0.81
CA PRO A 326 -6.40 -1.77 0.46
C PRO A 326 -5.94 -1.52 -0.99
N THR A 327 -4.68 -1.15 -1.20
CA THR A 327 -4.13 -0.83 -2.53
C THR A 327 -4.28 -1.99 -3.50
N LYS A 328 -4.15 -3.24 -3.02
CA LYS A 328 -4.31 -4.45 -3.84
C LYS A 328 -5.68 -4.56 -4.50
N MET A 329 -6.75 -4.03 -3.85
CA MET A 329 -8.09 -3.99 -4.45
C MET A 329 -8.07 -3.18 -5.76
N LEU A 330 -7.41 -2.03 -5.75
CA LEU A 330 -7.29 -1.17 -6.93
C LEU A 330 -6.43 -1.82 -8.02
N GLU A 331 -5.38 -2.56 -7.61
CA GLU A 331 -4.53 -3.32 -8.54
C GLU A 331 -5.31 -4.42 -9.24
N PHE A 332 -6.14 -5.17 -8.50
CA PHE A 332 -7.00 -6.21 -9.05
C PHE A 332 -8.05 -5.64 -10.02
N MET A 333 -8.77 -4.60 -9.57
CA MET A 333 -9.73 -3.90 -10.43
C MET A 333 -9.05 -3.32 -11.68
N SER A 334 -7.83 -2.80 -11.56
CA SER A 334 -7.07 -2.26 -12.70
C SER A 334 -6.71 -3.33 -13.73
N CYS A 335 -6.46 -4.57 -13.32
CA CYS A 335 -6.27 -5.71 -14.20
C CYS A 335 -7.58 -6.32 -14.73
N ALA A 336 -8.73 -5.69 -14.50
CA ALA A 336 -10.05 -6.22 -14.81
C ALA A 336 -10.35 -7.59 -14.18
N CYS A 337 -9.71 -7.92 -13.04
CA CYS A 337 -9.99 -9.10 -12.25
C CYS A 337 -11.08 -8.79 -11.23
N PRO A 338 -12.20 -9.55 -11.18
CA PRO A 338 -13.24 -9.32 -10.19
C PRO A 338 -12.69 -9.56 -8.77
N VAL A 339 -13.23 -8.83 -7.80
CA VAL A 339 -12.79 -8.88 -6.41
C VAL A 339 -13.85 -9.52 -5.53
N ILE A 340 -13.48 -10.45 -4.66
CA ILE A 340 -14.28 -10.80 -3.48
C ILE A 340 -13.66 -10.05 -2.29
N LEU A 341 -14.47 -9.15 -1.71
CA LEU A 341 -14.05 -8.23 -0.65
C LEU A 341 -14.68 -8.62 0.69
N GLY A 342 -13.86 -9.08 1.62
CA GLY A 342 -14.22 -9.26 3.03
C GLY A 342 -13.67 -8.09 3.87
N VAL A 343 -14.09 -6.87 3.54
CA VAL A 343 -13.74 -5.63 4.27
C VAL A 343 -14.92 -4.67 4.20
N ASP A 344 -15.32 -4.15 5.34
CA ASP A 344 -16.38 -3.14 5.42
C ASP A 344 -15.86 -1.69 5.22
N GLY A 345 -16.78 -0.73 5.21
CA GLY A 345 -16.48 0.70 5.22
C GLY A 345 -16.00 1.25 3.88
N GLN A 346 -14.87 1.97 3.86
CA GLN A 346 -14.40 2.71 2.67
C GLN A 346 -14.14 1.81 1.46
N ALA A 347 -13.52 0.65 1.68
CA ALA A 347 -13.23 -0.31 0.61
C ALA A 347 -14.51 -0.88 0.00
N ARG A 348 -15.48 -1.23 0.85
CA ARG A 348 -16.81 -1.71 0.44
C ARG A 348 -17.54 -0.67 -0.42
N ALA A 349 -17.61 0.57 0.04
CA ALA A 349 -18.29 1.64 -0.68
C ALA A 349 -17.71 1.83 -2.11
N ILE A 350 -16.38 1.79 -2.24
CA ILE A 350 -15.70 1.89 -3.55
C ILE A 350 -16.06 0.69 -4.44
N LEU A 351 -16.01 -0.53 -3.92
CA LEU A 351 -16.27 -1.73 -4.72
C LEU A 351 -17.74 -1.81 -5.18
N GLU A 352 -18.67 -1.43 -4.30
CA GLU A 352 -20.10 -1.36 -4.61
C GLU A 352 -20.41 -0.27 -5.65
N GLU A 353 -19.85 0.94 -5.48
CA GLU A 353 -20.00 2.02 -6.48
C GLU A 353 -19.40 1.63 -7.83
N ALA A 354 -18.26 0.96 -7.83
CA ALA A 354 -17.58 0.47 -9.02
C ALA A 354 -18.33 -0.72 -9.68
N ARG A 355 -19.17 -1.43 -8.93
CA ARG A 355 -19.70 -2.75 -9.32
C ARG A 355 -18.57 -3.68 -9.79
N GLY A 356 -17.45 -3.67 -9.03
CA GLY A 356 -16.19 -4.30 -9.41
C GLY A 356 -15.98 -5.68 -8.80
N GLY A 357 -16.96 -6.23 -8.08
CA GLY A 357 -16.83 -7.51 -7.39
C GLY A 357 -18.00 -7.80 -6.45
N LEU A 358 -17.80 -8.78 -5.58
CA LEU A 358 -18.75 -9.20 -4.55
C LEU A 358 -18.25 -8.81 -3.17
N VAL A 359 -19.15 -8.37 -2.30
CA VAL A 359 -18.84 -8.06 -0.90
C VAL A 359 -19.36 -9.19 -0.03
N ILE A 360 -18.52 -9.63 0.89
CA ILE A 360 -18.88 -10.61 1.92
C ILE A 360 -18.63 -10.02 3.31
N GLU A 361 -19.24 -10.58 4.33
CA GLU A 361 -18.91 -10.24 5.71
C GLU A 361 -17.45 -10.64 6.02
N PRO A 362 -16.65 -9.76 6.65
CA PRO A 362 -15.29 -10.12 7.07
C PRO A 362 -15.26 -11.38 7.94
N GLU A 363 -14.25 -12.24 7.72
CA GLU A 363 -14.02 -13.50 8.44
C GLU A 363 -15.13 -14.56 8.27
N ASN A 364 -16.05 -14.39 7.32
CA ASN A 364 -17.10 -15.37 7.01
C ASN A 364 -16.67 -16.29 5.85
N SER A 365 -16.27 -17.53 6.20
CA SER A 365 -15.82 -18.54 5.21
C SER A 365 -16.96 -19.07 4.34
N ASP A 366 -18.17 -19.18 4.88
CA ASP A 366 -19.32 -19.72 4.13
C ASP A 366 -19.76 -18.73 3.05
N ALA A 367 -19.83 -17.44 3.41
CA ALA A 367 -20.08 -16.38 2.42
C ALA A 367 -18.96 -16.31 1.35
N LEU A 368 -17.71 -16.60 1.71
CA LEU A 368 -16.61 -16.70 0.75
C LEU A 368 -16.81 -17.87 -0.22
N VAL A 369 -17.20 -19.05 0.30
CA VAL A 369 -17.49 -20.22 -0.52
C VAL A 369 -18.62 -19.94 -1.51
N ASP A 370 -19.73 -19.36 -1.04
CA ASP A 370 -20.88 -19.04 -1.88
C ASP A 370 -20.53 -18.03 -2.98
N ALA A 371 -19.75 -16.97 -2.65
CA ALA A 371 -19.27 -16.00 -3.62
C ALA A 371 -18.34 -16.62 -4.68
N ILE A 372 -17.45 -17.54 -4.28
CA ILE A 372 -16.57 -18.25 -5.20
C ILE A 372 -17.38 -19.15 -6.13
N ARG A 373 -18.32 -19.94 -5.61
CA ARG A 373 -19.19 -20.82 -6.40
C ARG A 373 -20.03 -20.01 -7.40
N TYR A 374 -20.57 -18.89 -6.95
CA TYR A 374 -21.33 -18.00 -7.84
C TYR A 374 -20.50 -17.51 -9.03
N LEU A 375 -19.27 -17.05 -8.80
CA LEU A 375 -18.41 -16.57 -9.88
C LEU A 375 -17.88 -17.72 -10.77
N ALA A 376 -17.64 -18.88 -10.20
CA ALA A 376 -17.21 -20.07 -10.96
C ALA A 376 -18.29 -20.54 -11.95
N THR A 377 -19.56 -20.48 -11.55
CA THR A 377 -20.71 -20.87 -12.39
C THR A 377 -21.22 -19.76 -13.31
N ASN A 378 -20.92 -18.47 -13.00
CA ASN A 378 -21.40 -17.30 -13.74
C ASN A 378 -20.24 -16.49 -14.31
N GLN A 379 -19.49 -17.07 -15.25
CA GLN A 379 -18.28 -16.44 -15.82
C GLN A 379 -18.57 -15.11 -16.54
N GLU A 380 -19.73 -14.95 -17.13
CA GLU A 380 -20.13 -13.69 -17.78
C GLU A 380 -20.29 -12.57 -16.73
N ALA A 381 -20.93 -12.86 -15.60
CA ALA A 381 -21.03 -11.94 -14.49
C ALA A 381 -19.65 -11.57 -13.92
N ALA A 382 -18.75 -12.55 -13.78
CA ALA A 382 -17.38 -12.32 -13.32
C ALA A 382 -16.63 -11.36 -14.26
N ARG A 383 -16.71 -11.56 -15.57
CA ARG A 383 -16.10 -10.65 -16.57
C ARG A 383 -16.69 -9.25 -16.53
N ALA A 384 -18.01 -9.13 -16.38
CA ALA A 384 -18.69 -7.83 -16.26
C ALA A 384 -18.22 -7.06 -15.02
N LEU A 385 -18.12 -7.73 -13.87
CA LEU A 385 -17.59 -7.15 -12.62
C LEU A 385 -16.13 -6.67 -12.81
N GLY A 386 -15.27 -7.49 -13.40
CA GLY A 386 -13.89 -7.11 -13.67
C GLY A 386 -13.78 -5.87 -14.57
N LYS A 387 -14.55 -5.82 -15.67
CA LYS A 387 -14.62 -4.67 -16.58
C LYS A 387 -15.04 -3.39 -15.86
N ASN A 388 -16.13 -3.45 -15.11
CA ASN A 388 -16.67 -2.31 -14.35
C ASN A 388 -15.63 -1.77 -13.35
N GLY A 389 -14.96 -2.69 -12.61
CA GLY A 389 -13.89 -2.34 -11.68
C GLY A 389 -12.77 -1.56 -12.36
N ARG A 390 -12.31 -2.03 -13.54
CA ARG A 390 -11.28 -1.34 -14.31
C ARG A 390 -11.73 0.05 -14.78
N GLU A 391 -12.90 0.18 -15.35
CA GLU A 391 -13.43 1.46 -15.83
C GLU A 391 -13.49 2.49 -14.70
N TYR A 392 -13.93 2.07 -13.52
CA TYR A 392 -13.97 2.93 -12.34
C TYR A 392 -12.58 3.41 -11.93
N VAL A 393 -11.62 2.48 -11.78
CA VAL A 393 -10.27 2.79 -11.30
C VAL A 393 -9.50 3.65 -12.29
N VAL A 394 -9.57 3.36 -13.59
CA VAL A 394 -8.92 4.17 -14.62
C VAL A 394 -9.44 5.60 -14.61
N ARG A 395 -10.76 5.76 -14.45
CA ARG A 395 -11.40 7.08 -14.46
C ARG A 395 -11.19 7.89 -13.20
N ARG A 396 -11.06 7.25 -12.00
CA ARG A 396 -11.09 7.97 -10.71
C ARG A 396 -9.85 7.81 -9.84
N LEU A 397 -9.19 6.65 -9.91
CA LEU A 397 -8.15 6.25 -8.97
C LEU A 397 -6.85 5.84 -9.67
N SER A 398 -6.58 6.32 -10.90
CA SER A 398 -5.26 6.16 -11.50
C SER A 398 -4.20 6.91 -10.69
N ARG A 399 -2.97 6.40 -10.66
CA ARG A 399 -1.87 7.05 -9.95
C ARG A 399 -1.57 8.44 -10.50
N GLN A 400 -1.70 8.62 -11.80
CA GLN A 400 -1.55 9.92 -12.43
C GLN A 400 -2.54 10.94 -11.84
N GLN A 401 -3.82 10.61 -11.78
CA GLN A 401 -4.83 11.53 -11.25
C GLN A 401 -4.61 11.84 -9.77
N THR A 402 -4.20 10.84 -8.97
CA THR A 402 -3.90 11.09 -7.55
C THR A 402 -2.65 11.95 -7.37
N ALA A 403 -1.64 11.79 -8.23
CA ALA A 403 -0.45 12.65 -8.24
C ALA A 403 -0.80 14.10 -8.63
N GLU A 404 -1.65 14.29 -9.65
CA GLU A 404 -2.15 15.61 -10.05
C GLU A 404 -2.97 16.29 -8.94
N ARG A 405 -3.86 15.52 -8.25
CA ARG A 405 -4.58 16.04 -7.08
C ARG A 405 -3.63 16.47 -5.97
N TYR A 406 -2.57 15.71 -5.73
CA TYR A 406 -1.58 16.06 -4.73
C TYR A 406 -0.85 17.37 -5.11
N VAL A 407 -0.46 17.52 -6.38
CA VAL A 407 0.17 18.76 -6.88
C VAL A 407 -0.72 19.97 -6.65
N ARG A 408 -2.03 19.88 -6.94
CA ARG A 408 -2.98 20.98 -6.65
C ARG A 408 -3.03 21.35 -5.16
N VAL A 409 -2.96 20.36 -4.26
CA VAL A 409 -2.87 20.64 -2.82
C VAL A 409 -1.60 21.42 -2.48
N LEU A 410 -0.47 21.08 -3.10
CA LEU A 410 0.81 21.79 -2.89
C LEU A 410 0.79 23.20 -3.50
N GLU A 411 0.25 23.35 -4.70
CA GLU A 411 0.11 24.65 -5.37
C GLU A 411 -0.75 25.60 -4.55
N HIS A 412 -1.88 25.11 -4.03
CA HIS A 412 -2.73 25.89 -3.12
C HIS A 412 -2.00 26.29 -1.83
N LEU A 413 -1.26 25.37 -1.21
CA LEU A 413 -0.48 25.63 -0.01
C LEU A 413 0.61 26.71 -0.24
N LEU A 414 1.21 26.74 -1.43
CA LEU A 414 2.27 27.65 -1.82
C LEU A 414 1.77 28.95 -2.46
N ASN A 415 0.46 29.14 -2.58
CA ASN A 415 -0.18 30.25 -3.31
C ASN A 415 0.32 30.39 -4.76
N LEU A 416 0.59 29.28 -5.41
CA LEU A 416 1.00 29.25 -6.82
C LEU A 416 -0.24 29.22 -7.73
N PRO A 417 -0.17 29.82 -8.94
CA PRO A 417 -1.26 29.71 -9.91
C PRO A 417 -1.45 28.24 -10.32
N GLU A 418 -2.69 27.78 -10.35
CA GLU A 418 -3.04 26.44 -10.84
C GLU A 418 -2.57 26.30 -12.29
N ARG A 419 -1.74 25.30 -12.55
CA ARG A 419 -1.34 24.96 -13.91
C ARG A 419 -2.55 24.29 -14.58
N SER A 420 -3.05 24.91 -15.67
CA SER A 420 -4.07 24.26 -16.49
C SER A 420 -3.55 22.89 -16.93
N SER A 421 -4.34 21.83 -16.67
CA SER A 421 -4.02 20.47 -17.10
C SER A 421 -3.85 20.48 -18.61
N THR A 422 -2.60 20.42 -19.07
CA THR A 422 -2.31 20.22 -20.49
C THR A 422 -2.92 18.87 -20.85
N LYS A 423 -3.98 18.89 -21.66
CA LYS A 423 -4.50 17.68 -22.29
C LYS A 423 -3.32 17.02 -23.00
N VAL A 424 -2.85 15.91 -22.46
CA VAL A 424 -1.97 15.01 -23.20
C VAL A 424 -2.86 14.47 -24.32
N ALA A 425 -2.56 14.90 -25.53
CA ALA A 425 -3.21 14.39 -26.73
C ALA A 425 -3.09 12.87 -26.79
N ALA A 426 -4.16 12.25 -27.25
CA ALA A 426 -4.45 10.84 -27.40
C ALA A 426 -3.31 9.99 -27.99
#